data_4effabf3333eea38a54d6ca9adefba11
#
_entry.id   4effabf3333eea38a54d6ca9adefba11
#
_cell.length_a   1.000
_cell.length_b   1.000
_cell.length_c   1.000
_cell.angle_alpha   90.00
_cell.angle_beta   90.00
_cell.angle_gamma   90.00
#
_symmetry.space_group_name_H-M   'P 1'
#
loop_
_entity.id
_entity.type
_entity.pdbx_description
1 polymer ?
#
loop_
_entity_poly.entity_id
_entity_poly.type
_entity_poly.pdbx_seq_one_letter_code
_entity_poly.pdbx_strand_id
1 'polypeptide(L)'
;SFKAVSGNPRYIKKAYGAYIEDEDNNKYIDYISSFGPLILGHANLEIKNAAKDALEKGTTYGACHKGEIKIAKLISKLMPSMEMVRLTNSGTEATMSAIRLARGFTNKDKIVKFEGCYHGHADHLLVSAGSGLSTFGEPSSPGVPKDFTKHTLVAEYNNIKNVEEIFNKHKNKIAAIIMEPVPANMGLIYPKEGFLKKIRKICDENNCLLIFDEVITGFRLCLGGAESFYGIKPDLSCIGKIIGGGFPVGAFGGRKDVMEKMSPSGDIYQAGT
;
A
#
# COMPACT_ATOMS: atom_id res chain seq x y z
N SER A 1 19.29 -0.32 0.95
CA SER A 1 20.59 -0.92 0.64
C SER A 1 21.66 -0.40 1.60
N PHE A 2 22.77 -1.13 1.76
CA PHE A 2 23.88 -0.77 2.65
C PHE A 2 24.53 0.55 2.29
N LYS A 3 24.48 0.99 1.04
CA LYS A 3 24.94 2.34 0.65
C LYS A 3 24.18 3.47 1.37
N ALA A 4 22.93 3.25 1.73
CA ALA A 4 22.11 4.27 2.41
C ALA A 4 22.35 4.33 3.93
N VAL A 5 22.85 3.24 4.53
CA VAL A 5 23.02 3.14 6.00
C VAL A 5 24.48 3.05 6.45
N SER A 6 25.42 3.11 5.51
CA SER A 6 26.86 2.91 5.73
C SER A 6 27.23 1.53 6.30
N GLY A 7 28.51 1.13 6.16
CA GLY A 7 29.01 -0.15 6.64
C GLY A 7 29.01 -1.26 5.59
N ASN A 8 29.54 -2.42 5.96
CA ASN A 8 29.59 -3.61 5.12
C ASN A 8 28.29 -4.41 5.25
N PRO A 9 27.81 -5.02 4.16
CA PRO A 9 26.64 -5.91 4.22
C PRO A 9 26.94 -7.10 5.15
N ARG A 10 25.99 -7.41 6.01
CA ARG A 10 26.01 -8.63 6.83
C ARG A 10 25.21 -9.71 6.14
N TYR A 11 25.76 -10.91 6.09
CA TYR A 11 25.09 -12.07 5.52
C TYR A 11 24.41 -12.84 6.64
N ILE A 12 23.08 -12.91 6.59
CA ILE A 12 22.29 -13.55 7.63
C ILE A 12 22.17 -15.03 7.33
N LYS A 13 22.60 -15.87 8.26
CA LYS A 13 22.58 -17.31 8.20
C LYS A 13 21.23 -17.90 8.61
N LYS A 14 20.64 -17.37 9.68
CA LYS A 14 19.34 -17.79 10.20
C LYS A 14 18.70 -16.71 11.06
N ALA A 15 17.40 -16.86 11.31
CA ALA A 15 16.65 -15.96 12.17
C ALA A 15 15.54 -16.73 12.92
N TYR A 16 15.23 -16.33 14.14
CA TYR A 16 14.17 -16.93 14.96
C TYR A 16 13.65 -15.94 16.03
N GLY A 17 12.35 -15.89 16.21
CA GLY A 17 11.75 -14.92 17.14
C GLY A 17 12.19 -13.49 16.82
N ALA A 18 12.76 -12.80 17.80
CA ALA A 18 13.27 -11.43 17.67
C ALA A 18 14.78 -11.37 17.27
N TYR A 19 15.39 -12.46 16.90
CA TYR A 19 16.83 -12.54 16.67
C TYR A 19 17.19 -12.92 15.24
N ILE A 20 18.27 -12.30 14.73
CA ILE A 20 18.97 -12.70 13.51
C ILE A 20 20.42 -13.09 13.86
N GLU A 21 20.97 -14.06 13.13
CA GLU A 21 22.34 -14.55 13.30
C GLU A 21 23.06 -14.46 11.96
N ASP A 22 24.23 -13.83 11.92
CA ASP A 22 25.04 -13.69 10.72
C ASP A 22 25.95 -14.93 10.49
N GLU A 23 26.65 -14.95 9.36
CA GLU A 23 27.58 -16.05 9.00
C GLU A 23 28.78 -16.16 9.97
N ASP A 24 29.11 -15.07 10.68
CA ASP A 24 30.16 -15.05 11.70
C ASP A 24 29.66 -15.48 13.09
N ASN A 25 28.41 -15.96 13.18
CA ASN A 25 27.70 -16.38 14.40
C ASN A 25 27.42 -15.25 15.42
N ASN A 26 27.47 -14.00 15.00
CA ASN A 26 27.01 -12.89 15.83
C ASN A 26 25.49 -12.86 15.86
N LYS A 27 24.93 -12.63 17.05
CA LYS A 27 23.48 -12.52 17.26
C LYS A 27 23.10 -11.07 17.45
N TYR A 28 21.99 -10.66 16.79
CA TYR A 28 21.44 -9.32 16.88
C TYR A 28 19.95 -9.38 17.20
N ILE A 29 19.45 -8.41 17.93
CA ILE A 29 18.01 -8.18 18.06
C ILE A 29 17.55 -7.48 16.78
N ASP A 30 16.55 -8.04 16.11
CA ASP A 30 16.00 -7.49 14.87
C ASP A 30 14.88 -6.47 15.18
N TYR A 31 15.24 -5.19 15.13
CA TYR A 31 14.28 -4.09 15.23
C TYR A 31 13.64 -3.72 13.86
N ILE A 32 14.06 -4.36 12.78
CA ILE A 32 13.58 -4.05 11.42
C ILE A 32 12.38 -4.93 11.04
N SER A 33 12.35 -6.18 11.56
CA SER A 33 11.28 -7.16 11.27
C SER A 33 11.02 -7.33 9.77
N SER A 34 12.11 -7.40 8.98
CA SER A 34 12.08 -7.48 7.50
C SER A 34 11.31 -6.33 6.83
N PHE A 35 11.44 -5.10 7.35
CA PHE A 35 10.70 -3.91 6.94
C PHE A 35 9.17 -4.01 7.17
N GLY A 36 8.76 -4.77 8.18
CA GLY A 36 7.42 -4.76 8.72
C GLY A 36 6.56 -6.02 8.64
N PRO A 37 6.80 -7.02 7.77
CA PRO A 37 5.91 -8.19 7.66
C PRO A 37 5.95 -9.12 8.87
N LEU A 38 7.06 -9.21 9.60
CA LEU A 38 7.28 -10.22 10.62
C LEU A 38 6.79 -9.78 12.01
N ILE A 39 5.52 -9.45 12.14
CA ILE A 39 4.91 -9.03 13.41
C ILE A 39 4.96 -10.15 14.48
N LEU A 40 4.98 -11.42 14.07
CA LEU A 40 5.11 -12.59 14.92
C LEU A 40 6.56 -13.05 15.11
N GLY A 41 7.53 -12.29 14.56
CA GLY A 41 8.94 -12.64 14.56
C GLY A 41 9.31 -13.67 13.51
N HIS A 42 10.60 -14.01 13.47
CA HIS A 42 11.16 -14.95 12.52
C HIS A 42 10.80 -16.38 12.84
N ALA A 43 10.62 -17.20 11.81
CA ALA A 43 10.40 -18.64 11.89
C ALA A 43 9.27 -19.05 12.85
N ASN A 44 8.21 -18.24 12.94
CA ASN A 44 7.03 -18.54 13.75
C ASN A 44 6.50 -19.94 13.39
N LEU A 45 6.25 -20.77 14.42
CA LEU A 45 5.96 -22.20 14.22
C LEU A 45 4.64 -22.43 13.48
N GLU A 46 3.61 -21.63 13.78
CA GLU A 46 2.29 -21.77 13.14
C GLU A 46 2.37 -21.42 11.64
N ILE A 47 3.04 -20.30 11.30
CA ILE A 47 3.25 -19.90 9.90
C ILE A 47 4.05 -20.95 9.16
N LYS A 48 5.14 -21.46 9.78
CA LYS A 48 5.99 -22.48 9.18
C LYS A 48 5.24 -23.78 8.92
N ASN A 49 4.41 -24.22 9.85
CA ASN A 49 3.63 -25.45 9.68
C ASN A 49 2.55 -25.28 8.61
N ALA A 50 1.80 -24.15 8.63
CA ALA A 50 0.82 -23.83 7.59
C ALA A 50 1.44 -23.78 6.17
N ALA A 51 2.65 -23.22 6.05
CA ALA A 51 3.38 -23.19 4.79
C ALA A 51 3.79 -24.61 4.32
N LYS A 52 4.30 -25.47 5.23
CA LYS A 52 4.60 -26.86 4.91
C LYS A 52 3.37 -27.64 4.43
N ASP A 53 2.26 -27.51 5.16
CA ASP A 53 1.01 -28.19 4.80
C ASP A 53 0.45 -27.69 3.43
N ALA A 54 0.70 -26.43 3.09
CA ALA A 54 0.32 -25.88 1.79
C ALA A 54 1.22 -26.41 0.66
N LEU A 55 2.55 -26.46 0.89
CA LEU A 55 3.54 -26.98 -0.07
C LEU A 55 3.27 -28.44 -0.45
N GLU A 56 2.85 -29.28 0.50
CA GLU A 56 2.48 -30.68 0.24
C GLU A 56 1.28 -30.83 -0.70
N LYS A 57 0.41 -29.81 -0.81
CA LYS A 57 -0.78 -29.82 -1.66
C LYS A 57 -0.58 -29.11 -3.00
N GLY A 58 0.58 -28.48 -3.19
CA GLY A 58 0.92 -27.66 -4.35
C GLY A 58 0.84 -26.17 -4.08
N THR A 59 1.59 -25.39 -4.85
CA THR A 59 1.80 -23.94 -4.61
C THR A 59 0.91 -23.04 -5.45
N THR A 60 0.45 -23.53 -6.61
CA THR A 60 -0.43 -22.79 -7.54
C THR A 60 -1.21 -23.77 -8.40
N TYR A 61 -2.43 -23.41 -8.75
CA TYR A 61 -3.34 -24.34 -9.43
C TYR A 61 -3.85 -23.83 -10.78
N GLY A 62 -3.62 -22.56 -11.11
CA GLY A 62 -4.25 -21.93 -12.28
C GLY A 62 -5.80 -21.94 -12.24
N ALA A 63 -6.37 -22.11 -11.06
CA ALA A 63 -7.80 -22.21 -10.80
C ALA A 63 -8.14 -21.68 -9.39
N CYS A 64 -9.41 -21.40 -9.14
CA CYS A 64 -9.88 -20.91 -7.83
C CYS A 64 -9.55 -21.87 -6.69
N HIS A 65 -9.05 -21.32 -5.59
CA HIS A 65 -8.67 -22.09 -4.41
C HIS A 65 -9.45 -21.65 -3.16
N LYS A 66 -9.86 -22.59 -2.32
CA LYS A 66 -10.62 -22.29 -1.09
C LYS A 66 -9.87 -21.37 -0.11
N GLY A 67 -8.54 -21.38 -0.14
CA GLY A 67 -7.71 -20.49 0.68
C GLY A 67 -7.91 -19.02 0.34
N GLU A 68 -8.02 -18.67 -0.94
CA GLU A 68 -8.27 -17.29 -1.40
C GLU A 68 -9.62 -16.79 -0.87
N ILE A 69 -10.65 -17.63 -0.92
CA ILE A 69 -11.98 -17.28 -0.38
C ILE A 69 -11.92 -17.06 1.13
N LYS A 70 -11.17 -17.89 1.85
CA LYS A 70 -11.03 -17.77 3.31
C LYS A 70 -10.34 -16.47 3.70
N ILE A 71 -9.22 -16.16 3.05
CA ILE A 71 -8.47 -14.93 3.35
C ILE A 71 -9.24 -13.68 2.96
N ALA A 72 -9.91 -13.66 1.81
CA ALA A 72 -10.76 -12.54 1.39
C ALA A 72 -11.89 -12.28 2.40
N LYS A 73 -12.61 -13.32 2.83
CA LYS A 73 -13.65 -13.21 3.86
C LYS A 73 -13.11 -12.70 5.20
N LEU A 74 -11.93 -13.16 5.60
CA LEU A 74 -11.29 -12.71 6.84
C LEU A 74 -10.90 -11.22 6.76
N ILE A 75 -10.30 -10.80 5.64
CA ILE A 75 -9.96 -9.38 5.40
C ILE A 75 -11.22 -8.53 5.45
N SER A 76 -12.26 -8.86 4.69
CA SER A 76 -13.52 -8.08 4.68
C SER A 76 -14.22 -8.04 6.05
N LYS A 77 -14.07 -9.09 6.87
CA LYS A 77 -14.59 -9.11 8.24
C LYS A 77 -13.83 -8.14 9.15
N LEU A 78 -12.50 -8.04 9.01
CA LEU A 78 -11.64 -7.24 9.87
C LEU A 78 -11.49 -5.78 9.40
N MET A 79 -11.59 -5.56 8.09
CA MET A 79 -11.56 -4.24 7.44
C MET A 79 -12.85 -4.06 6.61
N PRO A 80 -13.94 -3.57 7.22
CA PRO A 80 -15.27 -3.56 6.58
C PRO A 80 -15.41 -2.67 5.34
N SER A 81 -14.51 -1.71 5.13
CA SER A 81 -14.47 -0.94 3.87
C SER A 81 -14.04 -1.80 2.68
N MET A 82 -13.32 -2.89 2.91
CA MET A 82 -12.90 -3.84 1.90
C MET A 82 -14.02 -4.88 1.63
N GLU A 83 -15.13 -4.43 1.06
CA GLU A 83 -16.31 -5.27 0.74
C GLU A 83 -15.95 -6.38 -0.28
N MET A 84 -15.04 -6.08 -1.19
CA MET A 84 -14.43 -7.03 -2.12
C MET A 84 -12.91 -6.90 -2.07
N VAL A 85 -12.21 -8.03 -2.25
CA VAL A 85 -10.75 -8.12 -2.12
C VAL A 85 -10.17 -8.84 -3.33
N ARG A 86 -9.03 -8.34 -3.82
CA ARG A 86 -8.20 -8.96 -4.84
C ARG A 86 -6.79 -9.17 -4.30
N LEU A 87 -6.28 -10.40 -4.35
CA LEU A 87 -4.91 -10.70 -3.96
C LEU A 87 -3.94 -10.31 -5.05
N THR A 88 -2.73 -9.94 -4.64
CA THR A 88 -1.58 -9.61 -5.49
C THR A 88 -0.30 -10.16 -4.84
N ASN A 89 0.83 -10.08 -5.54
CA ASN A 89 2.11 -10.59 -5.02
C ASN A 89 2.89 -9.56 -4.21
N SER A 90 2.50 -8.30 -4.23
CA SER A 90 3.20 -7.22 -3.53
C SER A 90 2.30 -6.02 -3.24
N GLY A 91 2.74 -5.17 -2.31
CA GLY A 91 2.11 -3.87 -2.09
C GLY A 91 2.20 -2.95 -3.32
N THR A 92 3.26 -3.05 -4.12
CA THR A 92 3.40 -2.31 -5.38
C THR A 92 2.30 -2.67 -6.38
N GLU A 93 2.03 -3.96 -6.56
CA GLU A 93 0.95 -4.41 -7.43
C GLU A 93 -0.43 -4.01 -6.90
N ALA A 94 -0.62 -4.03 -5.58
CA ALA A 94 -1.85 -3.59 -4.94
C ALA A 94 -2.13 -2.11 -5.22
N THR A 95 -1.15 -1.23 -4.98
CA THR A 95 -1.29 0.22 -5.20
C THR A 95 -1.43 0.56 -6.69
N MET A 96 -0.65 -0.08 -7.55
CA MET A 96 -0.75 0.07 -9.00
C MET A 96 -2.16 -0.29 -9.51
N SER A 97 -2.72 -1.40 -9.02
CA SER A 97 -4.04 -1.88 -9.42
C SER A 97 -5.15 -0.98 -8.87
N ALA A 98 -5.07 -0.55 -7.61
CA ALA A 98 -6.02 0.37 -7.00
C ALA A 98 -6.07 1.72 -7.74
N ILE A 99 -4.93 2.26 -8.15
CA ILE A 99 -4.86 3.50 -8.93
C ILE A 99 -5.46 3.32 -10.32
N ARG A 100 -5.16 2.21 -11.01
CA ARG A 100 -5.78 1.91 -12.30
C ARG A 100 -7.30 1.82 -12.18
N LEU A 101 -7.77 1.14 -11.14
CA LEU A 101 -9.19 1.02 -10.84
C LEU A 101 -9.83 2.38 -10.56
N ALA A 102 -9.20 3.22 -9.75
CA ALA A 102 -9.69 4.55 -9.45
C ALA A 102 -9.82 5.43 -10.69
N ARG A 103 -8.81 5.40 -11.58
CA ARG A 103 -8.85 6.12 -12.86
C ARG A 103 -9.99 5.62 -13.75
N GLY A 104 -10.12 4.32 -13.91
CA GLY A 104 -11.19 3.73 -14.73
C GLY A 104 -12.58 3.98 -14.17
N PHE A 105 -12.77 3.89 -12.86
CA PHE A 105 -14.05 4.16 -12.21
C PHE A 105 -14.49 5.62 -12.33
N THR A 106 -13.56 6.56 -12.13
CA THR A 106 -13.87 8.00 -12.14
C THR A 106 -13.80 8.63 -13.52
N ASN A 107 -13.22 7.94 -14.50
CA ASN A 107 -12.87 8.46 -15.83
C ASN A 107 -12.02 9.74 -15.74
N LYS A 108 -11.04 9.75 -14.83
CA LYS A 108 -10.10 10.85 -14.59
C LYS A 108 -8.67 10.32 -14.56
N ASP A 109 -7.70 11.15 -14.97
CA ASP A 109 -6.31 10.69 -15.15
C ASP A 109 -5.40 10.94 -13.97
N LYS A 110 -5.61 12.05 -13.24
CA LYS A 110 -4.68 12.51 -12.22
C LYS A 110 -4.89 11.83 -10.88
N ILE A 111 -3.80 11.65 -10.16
CA ILE A 111 -3.82 11.23 -8.76
C ILE A 111 -3.04 12.24 -7.92
N VAL A 112 -3.37 12.31 -6.64
CA VAL A 112 -2.59 13.03 -5.64
C VAL A 112 -1.94 12.01 -4.71
N LYS A 113 -0.63 12.14 -4.49
CA LYS A 113 0.11 11.46 -3.43
C LYS A 113 0.75 12.50 -2.51
N PHE A 114 1.23 12.08 -1.35
CA PHE A 114 1.93 12.98 -0.44
C PHE A 114 3.45 12.81 -0.55
N GLU A 115 4.16 13.92 -0.41
CA GLU A 115 5.62 13.90 -0.38
C GLU A 115 6.13 13.03 0.77
N GLY A 116 7.20 12.29 0.52
CA GLY A 116 7.76 11.34 1.48
C GLY A 116 7.00 10.03 1.66
N CYS A 117 5.73 9.95 1.22
CA CYS A 117 4.98 8.70 1.21
C CYS A 117 5.49 7.74 0.13
N TYR A 118 5.58 6.46 0.49
CA TYR A 118 6.02 5.39 -0.41
C TYR A 118 4.87 4.43 -0.72
N HIS A 119 4.59 4.27 -2.01
CA HIS A 119 3.49 3.43 -2.48
C HIS A 119 3.95 2.34 -3.46
N GLY A 120 5.15 1.81 -3.25
CA GLY A 120 5.77 0.87 -4.17
C GLY A 120 6.57 1.57 -5.28
N HIS A 121 7.05 0.79 -6.25
CA HIS A 121 7.98 1.27 -7.26
C HIS A 121 7.41 1.27 -8.70
N ALA A 122 6.10 1.37 -8.86
CA ALA A 122 5.51 1.64 -10.16
C ALA A 122 5.93 3.05 -10.65
N ASP A 123 6.30 3.19 -11.92
CA ASP A 123 6.93 4.40 -12.47
C ASP A 123 6.17 5.69 -12.13
N HIS A 124 4.84 5.67 -12.26
CA HIS A 124 4.00 6.82 -11.96
C HIS A 124 3.93 7.19 -10.46
N LEU A 125 4.48 6.37 -9.57
CA LEU A 125 4.58 6.62 -8.12
C LEU A 125 5.98 7.04 -7.67
N LEU A 126 6.99 6.86 -8.52
CA LEU A 126 8.36 7.32 -8.29
C LEU A 126 8.50 8.80 -8.62
N VAL A 127 7.86 9.63 -7.80
CA VAL A 127 7.67 11.06 -8.00
C VAL A 127 7.96 11.79 -6.71
N SER A 128 8.71 12.88 -6.80
CA SER A 128 8.95 13.86 -5.73
C SER A 128 8.29 15.20 -6.08
N ALA A 129 8.15 16.09 -5.10
CA ALA A 129 7.68 17.44 -5.35
C ALA A 129 8.64 18.17 -6.31
N GLY A 130 8.07 18.86 -7.31
CA GLY A 130 8.83 19.75 -8.18
C GLY A 130 9.27 21.02 -7.44
N SER A 131 10.31 21.68 -7.93
CA SER A 131 10.78 22.93 -7.36
C SER A 131 9.80 24.09 -7.61
N GLY A 132 9.47 24.85 -6.58
CA GLY A 132 8.66 26.07 -6.67
C GLY A 132 7.17 25.82 -6.90
N LEU A 133 6.52 26.68 -7.71
CA LEU A 133 5.09 26.64 -8.01
C LEU A 133 4.63 25.46 -8.90
N SER A 134 5.56 24.56 -9.27
CA SER A 134 5.23 23.37 -10.06
C SER A 134 4.54 22.33 -9.20
N THR A 135 3.25 22.15 -9.40
CA THR A 135 2.45 21.08 -8.77
C THR A 135 2.63 19.72 -9.46
N PHE A 136 3.41 19.66 -10.55
CA PHE A 136 3.74 18.41 -11.23
C PHE A 136 4.95 17.78 -10.55
N GLY A 137 4.84 16.49 -10.25
CA GLY A 137 5.96 15.74 -9.69
C GLY A 137 7.07 15.52 -10.71
N GLU A 138 8.30 15.66 -10.25
CA GLU A 138 9.48 15.29 -11.03
C GLU A 138 9.83 13.82 -10.76
N PRO A 139 10.32 13.06 -11.76
CA PRO A 139 10.78 11.71 -11.54
C PRO A 139 11.83 11.65 -10.43
N SER A 140 11.62 10.78 -9.44
CA SER A 140 12.55 10.59 -8.31
C SER A 140 13.62 9.52 -8.57
N SER A 141 13.58 8.89 -9.73
CA SER A 141 14.53 7.85 -10.14
C SER A 141 14.97 8.02 -11.59
N PRO A 142 16.27 7.85 -11.90
CA PRO A 142 16.70 7.63 -13.28
C PRO A 142 15.93 6.45 -13.91
N GLY A 143 15.64 6.56 -15.20
CA GLY A 143 14.89 5.54 -15.94
C GLY A 143 13.38 5.74 -15.95
N VAL A 144 12.82 6.64 -15.14
CA VAL A 144 11.40 7.00 -15.18
C VAL A 144 11.21 8.18 -16.13
N PRO A 145 10.53 8.00 -17.28
CA PRO A 145 10.23 9.10 -18.20
C PRO A 145 9.28 10.12 -17.56
N LYS A 146 9.45 11.42 -17.88
CA LYS A 146 8.58 12.49 -17.38
C LYS A 146 7.10 12.28 -17.73
N ASP A 147 6.82 11.66 -18.86
CA ASP A 147 5.46 11.35 -19.27
C ASP A 147 4.72 10.38 -18.32
N PHE A 148 5.44 9.51 -17.64
CA PHE A 148 4.85 8.61 -16.62
C PHE A 148 4.43 9.34 -15.36
N THR A 149 5.09 10.44 -15.02
CA THR A 149 4.84 11.19 -13.78
C THR A 149 3.89 12.37 -13.94
N LYS A 150 3.60 12.81 -15.18
CA LYS A 150 2.77 14.01 -15.47
C LYS A 150 1.33 13.98 -14.92
N HIS A 151 0.84 12.79 -14.59
CA HIS A 151 -0.49 12.60 -14.01
C HIS A 151 -0.47 12.41 -12.49
N THR A 152 0.70 12.48 -11.86
CA THR A 152 0.86 12.35 -10.40
C THR A 152 1.20 13.70 -9.80
N LEU A 153 0.29 14.21 -8.99
CA LEU A 153 0.44 15.47 -8.26
C LEU A 153 0.96 15.15 -6.85
N VAL A 154 1.87 15.97 -6.36
CA VAL A 154 2.48 15.77 -5.03
C VAL A 154 2.00 16.86 -4.10
N ALA A 155 1.41 16.45 -2.97
CA ALA A 155 0.95 17.33 -1.91
C ALA A 155 1.83 17.21 -0.67
N GLU A 156 1.84 18.24 0.16
CA GLU A 156 2.48 18.21 1.47
C GLU A 156 1.60 17.50 2.50
N TYR A 157 2.18 16.54 3.23
CA TYR A 157 1.47 15.85 4.29
C TYR A 157 1.14 16.80 5.45
N ASN A 158 -0.07 16.69 6.03
CA ASN A 158 -0.56 17.59 7.07
C ASN A 158 -0.80 19.07 6.64
N ASN A 159 -0.83 19.35 5.33
CA ASN A 159 -1.14 20.68 4.79
C ASN A 159 -2.40 20.64 3.90
N ILE A 160 -3.56 20.87 4.54
CA ILE A 160 -4.87 20.88 3.83
C ILE A 160 -4.94 21.98 2.78
N LYS A 161 -4.39 23.17 3.06
CA LYS A 161 -4.43 24.30 2.11
C LYS A 161 -3.76 23.93 0.78
N ASN A 162 -2.60 23.25 0.87
CA ASN A 162 -1.90 22.78 -0.33
C ASN A 162 -2.74 21.75 -1.12
N VAL A 163 -3.45 20.85 -0.44
CA VAL A 163 -4.38 19.91 -1.11
C VAL A 163 -5.51 20.67 -1.80
N GLU A 164 -6.14 21.63 -1.13
CA GLU A 164 -7.22 22.46 -1.69
C GLU A 164 -6.75 23.25 -2.93
N GLU A 165 -5.55 23.82 -2.91
CA GLU A 165 -4.93 24.52 -4.03
C GLU A 165 -4.74 23.58 -5.24
N ILE A 166 -4.28 22.34 -5.00
CA ILE A 166 -4.14 21.32 -6.04
C ILE A 166 -5.51 21.01 -6.67
N PHE A 167 -6.55 20.79 -5.87
CA PHE A 167 -7.89 20.51 -6.37
C PHE A 167 -8.48 21.69 -7.14
N ASN A 168 -8.28 22.92 -6.68
CA ASN A 168 -8.70 24.13 -7.37
C ASN A 168 -8.03 24.28 -8.75
N LYS A 169 -6.73 23.97 -8.85
CA LYS A 169 -5.98 24.04 -10.10
C LYS A 169 -6.35 22.92 -11.08
N HIS A 170 -6.76 21.76 -10.58
CA HIS A 170 -7.04 20.57 -11.38
C HIS A 170 -8.49 20.08 -11.25
N LYS A 171 -9.45 21.02 -11.22
CA LYS A 171 -10.88 20.73 -11.09
C LYS A 171 -11.33 19.60 -12.02
N ASN A 172 -12.05 18.62 -11.45
CA ASN A 172 -12.63 17.48 -12.16
C ASN A 172 -11.62 16.57 -12.89
N LYS A 173 -10.32 16.65 -12.57
CA LYS A 173 -9.28 15.83 -13.23
C LYS A 173 -8.63 14.81 -12.29
N ILE A 174 -8.90 14.87 -10.98
CA ILE A 174 -8.27 14.03 -9.97
C ILE A 174 -9.16 12.81 -9.73
N ALA A 175 -8.63 11.63 -10.03
CA ALA A 175 -9.28 10.33 -9.84
C ALA A 175 -9.25 9.88 -8.39
N ALA A 176 -8.09 10.06 -7.73
CA ALA A 176 -7.90 9.60 -6.37
C ALA A 176 -6.84 10.42 -5.62
N ILE A 177 -6.98 10.44 -4.28
CA ILE A 177 -5.88 10.66 -3.36
C ILE A 177 -5.41 9.30 -2.87
N ILE A 178 -4.11 9.00 -2.99
CA ILE A 178 -3.47 7.86 -2.32
C ILE A 178 -2.60 8.36 -1.18
N MET A 179 -2.73 7.74 0.00
CA MET A 179 -1.95 8.14 1.16
C MET A 179 -1.68 6.98 2.12
N GLU A 180 -0.51 6.99 2.74
CA GLU A 180 -0.29 6.25 3.98
C GLU A 180 -1.00 7.03 5.11
N PRO A 181 -1.97 6.43 5.84
CA PRO A 181 -2.63 7.14 6.95
C PRO A 181 -1.67 7.55 8.07
N VAL A 182 -0.60 6.77 8.27
CA VAL A 182 0.55 7.11 9.10
C VAL A 182 1.80 6.76 8.29
N PRO A 183 2.41 7.73 7.59
CA PRO A 183 3.65 7.49 6.87
C PRO A 183 4.77 7.01 7.78
N ALA A 184 5.39 5.90 7.41
CA ALA A 184 6.49 5.32 8.19
C ALA A 184 7.85 5.38 7.46
N ASN A 185 7.83 5.61 6.15
CA ASN A 185 9.05 5.63 5.33
C ASN A 185 9.89 6.89 5.49
N MET A 186 9.24 8.02 5.83
CA MET A 186 9.89 9.32 6.07
C MET A 186 10.03 9.64 7.56
N GLY A 187 10.03 8.63 8.41
CA GLY A 187 9.82 8.75 9.84
C GLY A 187 8.34 8.51 10.18
N LEU A 188 8.05 8.23 11.44
CA LEU A 188 6.68 7.98 11.88
C LEU A 188 5.93 9.32 12.02
N ILE A 189 5.17 9.69 11.00
CA ILE A 189 4.45 10.97 10.97
C ILE A 189 2.96 10.72 11.22
N TYR A 190 2.44 11.23 12.32
CA TYR A 190 1.01 11.16 12.62
C TYR A 190 0.22 12.24 11.88
N PRO A 191 -1.01 11.92 11.43
CA PRO A 191 -1.90 12.93 10.89
C PRO A 191 -2.29 13.93 11.99
N LYS A 192 -2.21 15.23 11.69
CA LYS A 192 -2.74 16.27 12.59
C LYS A 192 -4.23 16.07 12.80
N GLU A 193 -4.74 16.54 13.93
CA GLU A 193 -6.15 16.46 14.24
C GLU A 193 -7.02 17.00 13.10
N GLY A 194 -8.02 16.23 12.71
CA GLY A 194 -8.94 16.59 11.64
C GLY A 194 -8.38 16.44 10.22
N PHE A 195 -7.07 16.17 10.02
CA PHE A 195 -6.48 16.07 8.67
C PHE A 195 -7.15 15.00 7.82
N LEU A 196 -7.24 13.76 8.31
CA LEU A 196 -7.87 12.67 7.55
C LEU A 196 -9.35 12.92 7.27
N LYS A 197 -10.09 13.53 8.21
CA LYS A 197 -11.50 13.93 8.01
C LYS A 197 -11.64 14.95 6.88
N LYS A 198 -10.74 15.93 6.82
CA LYS A 198 -10.73 16.93 5.74
C LYS A 198 -10.37 16.33 4.39
N ILE A 199 -9.40 15.39 4.35
CA ILE A 199 -9.06 14.65 3.12
C ILE A 199 -10.27 13.86 2.62
N ARG A 200 -10.97 13.13 3.51
CA ARG A 200 -12.19 12.40 3.13
C ARG A 200 -13.24 13.36 2.54
N LYS A 201 -13.48 14.49 3.22
CA LYS A 201 -14.42 15.50 2.75
C LYS A 201 -14.04 16.06 1.36
N ILE A 202 -12.78 16.39 1.14
CA ILE A 202 -12.30 16.88 -0.17
C ILE A 202 -12.56 15.83 -1.25
N CYS A 203 -12.32 14.55 -0.97
CA CYS A 203 -12.60 13.47 -1.92
C CYS A 203 -14.10 13.41 -2.26
N ASP A 204 -14.97 13.47 -1.25
CA ASP A 204 -16.43 13.41 -1.43
C ASP A 204 -16.95 14.58 -2.26
N GLU A 205 -16.51 15.81 -1.95
CA GLU A 205 -16.93 17.03 -2.64
C GLU A 205 -16.46 17.11 -4.10
N ASN A 206 -15.39 16.38 -4.46
CA ASN A 206 -14.80 16.39 -5.81
C ASN A 206 -15.04 15.11 -6.61
N ASN A 207 -15.89 14.19 -6.15
CA ASN A 207 -16.08 12.88 -6.78
C ASN A 207 -14.75 12.20 -7.11
N CYS A 208 -13.88 12.10 -6.11
CA CYS A 208 -12.53 11.56 -6.14
C CYS A 208 -12.46 10.43 -5.11
N LEU A 209 -11.77 9.34 -5.42
CA LEU A 209 -11.64 8.24 -4.47
C LEU A 209 -10.52 8.49 -3.45
N LEU A 210 -10.74 8.05 -2.22
CA LEU A 210 -9.70 7.98 -1.20
C LEU A 210 -9.14 6.57 -1.15
N ILE A 211 -7.84 6.44 -1.40
CA ILE A 211 -7.11 5.17 -1.29
C ILE A 211 -6.21 5.23 -0.06
N PHE A 212 -6.45 4.37 0.92
CA PHE A 212 -5.52 4.16 2.02
C PHE A 212 -4.48 3.11 1.63
N ASP A 213 -3.22 3.52 1.64
CA ASP A 213 -2.10 2.59 1.60
C ASP A 213 -1.84 2.09 3.03
N GLU A 214 -2.44 0.98 3.33
CA GLU A 214 -2.33 0.27 4.61
C GLU A 214 -1.27 -0.85 4.57
N VAL A 215 -0.35 -0.82 3.62
CA VAL A 215 0.70 -1.83 3.50
C VAL A 215 1.57 -1.91 4.76
N ILE A 216 1.72 -0.80 5.50
CA ILE A 216 2.38 -0.79 6.81
C ILE A 216 1.37 -0.80 7.95
N THR A 217 0.35 0.02 7.89
CA THR A 217 -0.59 0.27 9.00
C THR A 217 -1.64 -0.83 9.17
N GLY A 218 -2.00 -1.52 8.09
CA GLY A 218 -2.97 -2.61 8.12
C GLY A 218 -2.54 -3.73 9.07
N PHE A 219 -3.43 -4.12 9.98
CA PHE A 219 -3.19 -5.11 11.03
C PHE A 219 -2.06 -4.75 12.02
N ARG A 220 -1.43 -3.58 11.86
CA ARG A 220 -0.38 -3.11 12.77
C ARG A 220 -0.90 -2.13 13.81
N LEU A 221 -1.69 -1.14 13.41
CA LEU A 221 -2.29 -0.18 14.36
C LEU A 221 -3.37 -0.86 15.22
N CYS A 222 -4.22 -1.63 14.57
CA CYS A 222 -5.21 -2.51 15.18
C CYS A 222 -5.69 -3.52 14.12
N LEU A 223 -6.58 -4.45 14.48
CA LEU A 223 -7.10 -5.48 13.55
C LEU A 223 -7.81 -4.90 12.32
N GLY A 224 -8.43 -3.74 12.44
CA GLY A 224 -9.08 -3.04 11.33
C GLY A 224 -8.21 -1.97 10.66
N GLY A 225 -6.90 -1.94 10.96
CA GLY A 225 -5.96 -0.96 10.37
C GLY A 225 -6.26 0.49 10.76
N ALA A 226 -5.76 1.42 9.95
CA ALA A 226 -5.96 2.86 10.17
C ALA A 226 -7.42 3.30 9.97
N GLU A 227 -8.16 2.62 9.10
CA GLU A 227 -9.60 2.83 8.92
C GLU A 227 -10.34 2.78 10.27
N SER A 228 -10.16 1.69 11.01
CA SER A 228 -10.80 1.52 12.33
C SER A 228 -10.20 2.41 13.40
N PHE A 229 -8.87 2.61 13.37
CA PHE A 229 -8.16 3.40 14.37
C PHE A 229 -8.56 4.88 14.34
N TYR A 230 -8.72 5.46 13.13
CA TYR A 230 -9.09 6.87 12.96
C TYR A 230 -10.59 7.09 12.68
N GLY A 231 -11.36 6.02 12.44
CA GLY A 231 -12.77 6.13 12.09
C GLY A 231 -12.99 6.79 10.72
N ILE A 232 -12.09 6.60 9.78
CA ILE A 232 -12.17 7.17 8.42
C ILE A 232 -12.30 6.03 7.41
N LYS A 233 -13.42 5.98 6.69
CA LYS A 233 -13.68 4.96 5.69
C LYS A 233 -13.08 5.39 4.34
N PRO A 234 -12.05 4.70 3.81
CA PRO A 234 -11.56 4.90 2.46
C PRO A 234 -12.51 4.25 1.44
N ASP A 235 -12.37 4.60 0.15
CA ASP A 235 -13.04 3.92 -0.94
C ASP A 235 -12.32 2.64 -1.37
N LEU A 236 -10.97 2.67 -1.30
CA LEU A 236 -10.09 1.55 -1.56
C LEU A 236 -9.01 1.49 -0.49
N SER A 237 -8.55 0.29 -0.15
CA SER A 237 -7.40 0.04 0.71
C SER A 237 -6.43 -0.92 0.04
N CYS A 238 -5.13 -0.67 0.21
CA CYS A 238 -4.04 -1.55 -0.21
C CYS A 238 -3.37 -2.11 1.04
N ILE A 239 -3.19 -3.42 1.11
CA ILE A 239 -2.56 -4.12 2.23
C ILE A 239 -1.45 -5.04 1.74
N GLY A 240 -0.53 -5.39 2.61
CA GLY A 240 0.61 -6.24 2.29
C GLY A 240 1.36 -6.62 3.56
N LYS A 241 2.65 -6.82 3.45
CA LYS A 241 3.54 -7.08 4.59
C LYS A 241 2.99 -8.13 5.57
N ILE A 242 2.27 -7.70 6.62
CA ILE A 242 1.75 -8.59 7.69
C ILE A 242 0.89 -9.72 7.14
N ILE A 243 0.02 -9.44 6.15
CA ILE A 243 -0.85 -10.49 5.58
C ILE A 243 -0.08 -11.62 4.90
N GLY A 244 1.15 -11.37 4.49
CA GLY A 244 2.03 -12.36 3.89
C GLY A 244 2.80 -13.20 4.90
N GLY A 245 2.93 -12.75 6.16
CA GLY A 245 3.69 -13.48 7.20
C GLY A 245 5.15 -13.75 6.81
N GLY A 246 5.74 -12.94 5.93
CA GLY A 246 7.07 -13.12 5.35
C GLY A 246 7.07 -13.63 3.91
N PHE A 247 5.93 -14.07 3.38
CA PHE A 247 5.75 -14.44 1.98
C PHE A 247 5.35 -13.24 1.11
N PRO A 248 5.61 -13.28 -0.22
CA PRO A 248 5.28 -12.22 -1.15
C PRO A 248 3.77 -12.17 -1.42
N VAL A 249 3.05 -11.44 -0.60
CA VAL A 249 1.60 -11.26 -0.69
C VAL A 249 1.23 -9.80 -0.52
N GLY A 250 0.33 -9.33 -1.35
CA GLY A 250 -0.39 -8.08 -1.21
C GLY A 250 -1.86 -8.28 -1.52
N ALA A 251 -2.66 -7.28 -1.25
CA ALA A 251 -4.05 -7.24 -1.67
C ALA A 251 -4.53 -5.79 -1.78
N PHE A 252 -5.52 -5.56 -2.61
CA PHE A 252 -6.31 -4.35 -2.59
C PHE A 252 -7.79 -4.70 -2.60
N GLY A 253 -8.59 -3.80 -2.11
CA GLY A 253 -10.02 -3.99 -2.05
C GLY A 253 -10.71 -2.71 -1.64
N GLY A 254 -12.02 -2.73 -1.56
CA GLY A 254 -12.80 -1.57 -1.17
C GLY A 254 -14.26 -1.75 -1.50
N ARG A 255 -14.92 -0.62 -1.73
CA ARG A 255 -16.34 -0.54 -2.08
C ARG A 255 -16.68 -1.49 -3.23
N LYS A 256 -17.77 -2.20 -3.07
CA LYS A 256 -18.25 -3.19 -4.05
C LYS A 256 -18.47 -2.58 -5.44
N ASP A 257 -19.15 -1.43 -5.52
CA ASP A 257 -19.46 -0.76 -6.79
C ASP A 257 -18.19 -0.32 -7.56
N VAL A 258 -17.10 -0.02 -6.85
CA VAL A 258 -15.80 0.30 -7.43
C VAL A 258 -15.11 -0.99 -7.89
N MET A 259 -15.03 -2.00 -7.02
CA MET A 259 -14.36 -3.26 -7.30
C MET A 259 -15.00 -4.07 -8.42
N GLU A 260 -16.32 -4.00 -8.61
CA GLU A 260 -17.04 -4.65 -9.71
C GLU A 260 -16.67 -4.10 -11.10
N LYS A 261 -15.99 -2.94 -11.18
CA LYS A 261 -15.43 -2.44 -12.45
C LYS A 261 -14.16 -3.18 -12.90
N MET A 262 -13.60 -4.02 -12.02
CA MET A 262 -12.43 -4.85 -12.32
C MET A 262 -12.83 -6.13 -13.07
N SER A 263 -12.01 -6.53 -14.05
CA SER A 263 -12.16 -7.83 -14.72
C SER A 263 -12.18 -9.00 -13.70
N PRO A 264 -13.02 -10.05 -13.90
CA PRO A 264 -13.87 -10.31 -15.06
C PRO A 264 -15.25 -9.66 -15.02
N SER A 265 -15.64 -9.02 -13.91
CA SER A 265 -16.98 -8.40 -13.79
C SER A 265 -17.08 -7.10 -14.57
N GLY A 266 -16.01 -6.35 -14.70
CA GLY A 266 -15.90 -5.10 -15.45
C GLY A 266 -14.74 -5.10 -16.45
N ASP A 267 -14.48 -3.94 -17.04
CA ASP A 267 -13.53 -3.77 -18.14
C ASP A 267 -12.10 -3.42 -17.71
N ILE A 268 -11.92 -3.07 -16.41
CA ILE A 268 -10.61 -2.63 -15.93
C ILE A 268 -9.74 -3.85 -15.68
N TYR A 269 -8.67 -3.98 -16.46
CA TYR A 269 -7.83 -5.15 -16.45
C TYR A 269 -6.91 -5.22 -15.24
N GLN A 270 -6.89 -6.40 -14.62
CA GLN A 270 -5.89 -6.82 -13.65
C GLN A 270 -5.74 -8.33 -13.79
N ALA A 271 -4.52 -8.79 -13.92
CA ALA A 271 -4.18 -10.19 -13.80
C ALA A 271 -3.21 -10.38 -12.63
N GLY A 272 -3.25 -11.55 -12.03
CA GLY A 272 -2.33 -11.99 -11.01
C GLY A 272 -2.00 -13.46 -11.23
N THR A 273 -0.96 -13.91 -10.63
CA THR A 273 -0.54 -15.32 -10.66
C THR A 273 -1.15 -16.06 -9.48
#